data_e89110bfcbbd8d5371746b9ca8ba024e
#
_entry.id   e89110bfcbbd8d5371746b9ca8ba024e
#
_cell.length_a   1.000
_cell.length_b   1.000
_cell.length_c   1.000
_cell.angle_alpha   90.00
_cell.angle_beta   90.00
_cell.angle_gamma   90.00
#
_symmetry.space_group_name_H-M   'P 1'
#
loop_
_entity.id
_entity.type
_entity.pdbx_description
1 polymer ?
#
loop_
_entity_poly.entity_id
_entity_poly.type
_entity_poly.pdbx_seq_one_letter_code
_entity_poly.pdbx_strand_id
1 'polypeptide(L)'
;MKDIDYLIIGAGLSGSVIARELTDKGYKCVILEERAEVGGNIRDKEISGINVHLYGPHIFHTNSDEVWDYMNRFCEFNNFINAPIAKYKG
;
A
#
# COMPACT_ATOMS: atom_id res chain seq x y z
N MET A 1 23.53 13.11 -5.64
CA MET A 1 23.27 11.88 -4.86
C MET A 1 24.18 10.77 -5.37
N LYS A 2 25.39 10.75 -4.82
CA LYS A 2 26.42 9.82 -5.29
C LYS A 2 26.30 8.40 -4.78
N ASP A 3 25.51 8.18 -3.73
CA ASP A 3 25.56 6.93 -2.99
C ASP A 3 24.23 6.18 -2.96
N ILE A 4 23.39 6.39 -3.96
CA ILE A 4 22.17 5.60 -4.11
C ILE A 4 22.41 4.44 -5.06
N ASP A 5 21.88 3.28 -4.69
CA ASP A 5 21.94 2.08 -5.52
C ASP A 5 20.71 1.98 -6.43
N TYR A 6 19.54 2.39 -5.95
CA TYR A 6 18.28 2.31 -6.69
C TYR A 6 17.45 3.57 -6.54
N LEU A 7 16.94 4.03 -7.66
CA LEU A 7 15.93 5.08 -7.73
C LEU A 7 14.59 4.43 -8.07
N ILE A 8 13.60 4.63 -7.21
CA ILE A 8 12.27 4.03 -7.37
C ILE A 8 11.28 5.15 -7.64
N ILE A 9 10.54 5.03 -8.71
CA ILE A 9 9.52 6.01 -9.09
C ILE A 9 8.17 5.51 -8.62
N GLY A 10 7.59 6.23 -7.66
CA GLY A 10 6.31 5.90 -7.06
C GLY A 10 6.40 5.22 -5.71
N ALA A 11 5.65 5.74 -4.74
CA ALA A 11 5.58 5.21 -3.38
C ALA A 11 4.24 4.53 -3.10
N GLY A 12 3.70 3.85 -4.10
CA GLY A 12 2.57 2.94 -3.95
C GLY A 12 3.02 1.61 -3.34
N LEU A 13 2.15 0.62 -3.36
CA LEU A 13 2.44 -0.68 -2.76
C LEU A 13 3.66 -1.34 -3.40
N SER A 14 3.70 -1.40 -4.73
CA SER A 14 4.80 -2.05 -5.45
C SER A 14 6.15 -1.40 -5.19
N GLY A 15 6.23 -0.07 -5.30
CA GLY A 15 7.47 0.66 -5.06
C GLY A 15 7.93 0.54 -3.60
N SER A 16 6.99 0.55 -2.67
CA SER A 16 7.29 0.41 -1.25
C SER A 16 7.82 -0.98 -0.90
N VAL A 17 7.26 -2.03 -1.46
CA VAL A 17 7.73 -3.41 -1.25
C VAL A 17 9.13 -3.59 -1.82
N ILE A 18 9.37 -3.10 -3.03
CA ILE A 18 10.68 -3.18 -3.67
C ILE A 18 11.73 -2.43 -2.83
N ALA A 19 11.40 -1.22 -2.38
CA ALA A 19 12.29 -0.43 -1.55
C ALA A 19 12.63 -1.14 -0.24
N ARG A 20 11.63 -1.73 0.40
CA ARG A 20 11.84 -2.46 1.66
C ARG A 20 12.74 -3.67 1.47
N GLU A 21 12.48 -4.47 0.43
CA GLU A 21 13.30 -5.65 0.16
C GLU A 21 14.74 -5.30 -0.17
N LEU A 22 14.95 -4.26 -0.97
CA LEU A 22 16.30 -3.81 -1.31
C LEU A 22 17.01 -3.22 -0.10
N THR A 23 16.32 -2.45 0.71
CA THR A 23 16.88 -1.84 1.91
C THR A 23 17.28 -2.91 2.93
N ASP A 24 16.47 -3.94 3.10
CA ASP A 24 16.78 -5.07 3.99
C ASP A 24 18.02 -5.84 3.53
N LYS A 25 18.36 -5.78 2.25
CA LYS A 25 19.57 -6.36 1.67
C LYS A 25 20.79 -5.44 1.72
N GLY A 26 20.66 -4.27 2.30
CA GLY A 26 21.75 -3.31 2.46
C GLY A 26 21.91 -2.29 1.35
N TYR A 27 21.02 -2.25 0.38
CA TYR A 27 21.04 -1.26 -0.69
C TYR A 27 20.46 0.08 -0.24
N LYS A 28 20.96 1.16 -0.81
CA LYS A 28 20.44 2.50 -0.57
C LYS A 28 19.44 2.86 -1.65
N CYS A 29 18.21 3.16 -1.25
CA CYS A 29 17.12 3.47 -2.16
C CYS A 29 16.61 4.90 -1.93
N VAL A 30 16.23 5.54 -3.02
CA VAL A 30 15.49 6.81 -3.01
C VAL A 30 14.19 6.58 -3.76
N ILE A 31 13.09 7.03 -3.17
CA ILE A 31 11.77 6.96 -3.80
C ILE A 31 11.33 8.38 -4.16
N LEU A 32 10.92 8.56 -5.40
CA LEU A 32 10.30 9.80 -5.87
C LEU A 32 8.81 9.57 -6.02
N GLU A 33 8.02 10.40 -5.35
CA GLU A 33 6.56 10.31 -5.37
C GLU A 33 5.97 11.60 -5.94
N GLU A 34 5.09 11.45 -6.93
CA GLU A 34 4.40 12.57 -7.57
C GLU A 34 3.41 13.27 -6.63
N ARG A 35 2.70 12.49 -5.83
CA ARG A 35 1.73 13.02 -4.85
C ARG A 35 2.45 13.52 -3.60
N ALA A 36 1.78 14.39 -2.85
CA ALA A 36 2.32 14.93 -1.60
C ALA A 36 2.51 13.87 -0.51
N GLU A 37 1.88 12.71 -0.65
CA GLU A 37 1.89 11.68 0.37
C GLU A 37 2.11 10.30 -0.25
N VAL A 38 2.67 9.39 0.54
CA VAL A 38 2.95 8.02 0.12
C VAL A 38 1.70 7.13 0.20
N GLY A 39 1.75 5.97 -0.42
CA GLY A 39 0.72 4.94 -0.34
C GLY A 39 0.02 4.65 -1.66
N GLY A 40 0.11 5.54 -2.64
CA GLY A 40 -0.53 5.33 -3.94
C GLY A 40 -2.04 5.17 -3.82
N ASN A 41 -2.59 4.30 -4.64
CA ASN A 41 -4.03 4.10 -4.69
C ASN A 41 -4.61 3.34 -3.48
N ILE A 42 -3.77 2.70 -2.68
CA ILE A 42 -4.23 2.04 -1.45
C ILE A 42 -4.28 2.98 -0.24
N ARG A 43 -3.87 4.23 -0.42
CA ARG A 43 -3.89 5.20 0.66
C ARG A 43 -5.32 5.50 1.08
N ASP A 44 -5.56 5.43 2.37
CA ASP A 44 -6.78 5.91 2.98
C ASP A 44 -6.50 7.05 3.96
N LYS A 45 -7.55 7.63 4.49
CA LYS A 45 -7.45 8.71 5.46
C LYS A 45 -8.61 8.61 6.44
N GLU A 46 -8.32 8.82 7.71
CA GLU A 46 -9.35 8.94 8.72
C GLU A 46 -9.95 10.35 8.68
N ILE A 47 -11.26 10.42 8.46
CA ILE A 47 -12.01 11.67 8.46
C ILE A 47 -13.18 11.50 9.42
N SER A 48 -13.24 12.32 10.47
CA SER A 48 -14.29 12.26 11.49
C SER A 48 -14.49 10.85 12.08
N GLY A 49 -13.38 10.14 12.32
CA GLY A 49 -13.41 8.79 12.88
C GLY A 49 -13.73 7.68 11.89
N ILE A 50 -13.84 8.00 10.62
CA ILE A 50 -14.16 7.04 9.56
C ILE A 50 -12.98 6.89 8.62
N ASN A 51 -12.61 5.65 8.31
CA ASN A 51 -11.59 5.36 7.30
C ASN A 51 -12.18 5.58 5.90
N VAL A 52 -11.64 6.53 5.17
CA VAL A 52 -12.07 6.85 3.81
C VAL A 52 -11.02 6.38 2.82
N HIS A 53 -11.44 5.56 1.87
CA HIS A 53 -10.60 5.16 0.75
C HIS A 53 -10.54 6.30 -0.25
N LEU A 54 -9.39 6.98 -0.36
CA LEU A 54 -9.25 8.19 -1.16
C LEU A 54 -9.32 7.92 -2.66
N TYR A 55 -8.96 6.72 -3.10
CA TYR A 55 -8.84 6.35 -4.52
C TYR A 55 -9.65 5.12 -4.86
N GLY A 56 -10.77 4.92 -4.16
CA GLY A 56 -11.59 3.74 -4.30
C GLY A 56 -11.22 2.65 -3.29
N PRO A 57 -12.12 1.66 -3.09
CA PRO A 57 -11.86 0.58 -2.15
C PRO A 57 -10.81 -0.37 -2.69
N HIS A 58 -9.72 -0.51 -1.94
CA HIS A 58 -8.66 -1.47 -2.22
C HIS A 58 -8.53 -2.41 -1.05
N ILE A 59 -9.24 -3.53 -1.13
CA ILE A 59 -9.29 -4.53 -0.07
C ILE A 59 -8.17 -5.54 -0.31
N PHE A 60 -7.34 -5.76 0.69
CA PHE A 60 -6.29 -6.77 0.59
C PHE A 60 -6.89 -8.16 0.68
N HIS A 61 -6.61 -8.98 -0.33
CA HIS A 61 -6.94 -10.41 -0.29
C HIS A 61 -5.89 -11.19 -1.07
N THR A 62 -5.62 -12.40 -0.66
CA THR A 62 -4.67 -13.27 -1.34
C THR A 62 -4.92 -14.73 -0.97
N ASN A 63 -4.60 -15.63 -1.88
CA ASN A 63 -4.56 -17.07 -1.62
C ASN A 63 -3.12 -17.57 -1.35
N SER A 64 -2.15 -16.67 -1.33
CA SER A 64 -0.74 -17.00 -1.08
C SER A 64 -0.41 -16.80 0.39
N ASP A 65 0.00 -17.87 1.06
CA ASP A 65 0.44 -17.80 2.45
C ASP A 65 1.70 -16.93 2.57
N GLU A 66 2.59 -16.98 1.60
CA GLU A 66 3.80 -16.16 1.58
C GLU A 66 3.47 -14.66 1.55
N VAL A 67 2.53 -14.25 0.70
CA VAL A 67 2.09 -12.86 0.61
C VAL A 67 1.35 -12.44 1.88
N TRP A 68 0.50 -13.30 2.41
CA TRP A 68 -0.23 -13.03 3.65
C TRP A 68 0.71 -12.81 4.82
N ASP A 69 1.69 -13.72 4.99
CA ASP A 69 2.68 -13.62 6.06
C ASP A 69 3.55 -12.38 5.91
N TYR A 70 3.94 -12.06 4.68
CA TYR A 70 4.74 -10.86 4.40
C TYR A 70 3.99 -9.59 4.82
N MET A 71 2.74 -9.45 4.41
CA MET A 71 1.95 -8.25 4.71
C MET A 71 1.64 -8.11 6.20
N ASN A 72 1.47 -9.22 6.91
CA ASN A 72 1.25 -9.21 8.36
C ASN A 72 2.48 -8.76 9.16
N ARG A 73 3.65 -8.67 8.55
CA ARG A 73 4.83 -8.07 9.17
C ARG A 73 4.69 -6.57 9.39
N PHE A 74 3.84 -5.90 8.64
CA PHE A 74 3.73 -4.44 8.61
C PHE A 74 2.46 -3.90 9.22
N CYS A 75 1.40 -4.66 9.22
CA CYS A 75 0.11 -4.21 9.75
C CYS A 75 -0.73 -5.39 10.23
N GLU A 76 -1.71 -5.07 11.04
CA GLU A 76 -2.74 -6.00 11.48
C GLU A 76 -3.98 -5.77 10.62
N PHE A 77 -4.49 -6.85 10.01
CA PHE A 77 -5.69 -6.78 9.18
C PHE A 77 -6.93 -7.04 10.02
N ASN A 78 -7.99 -6.26 9.76
CA ASN A 78 -9.27 -6.51 10.38
C ASN A 78 -10.04 -7.59 9.61
N ASN A 79 -11.19 -8.01 10.14
CA ASN A 79 -12.02 -9.05 9.53
C ASN A 79 -13.08 -8.48 8.60
N PHE A 80 -12.80 -7.37 7.95
CA PHE A 80 -13.73 -6.73 7.03
C PHE A 80 -14.06 -7.67 5.87
N ILE A 81 -15.36 -7.82 5.59
CA ILE A 81 -15.84 -8.59 4.46
C ILE A 81 -16.37 -7.61 3.41
N ASN A 82 -15.77 -7.67 2.21
CA ASN A 82 -16.20 -6.83 1.10
C ASN A 82 -17.46 -7.41 0.46
N ALA A 83 -18.60 -6.82 0.75
CA ALA A 83 -19.90 -7.26 0.24
C ALA A 83 -20.64 -6.05 -0.35
N PRO A 84 -20.19 -5.55 -1.52
CA PRO A 84 -20.81 -4.37 -2.13
C PRO A 84 -22.24 -4.64 -2.57
N ILE A 85 -23.09 -3.64 -2.44
CA ILE A 85 -24.47 -3.67 -2.86
C ILE A 85 -24.68 -2.61 -3.94
N ALA A 86 -25.23 -3.03 -5.07
CA ALA A 86 -25.61 -2.12 -6.12
C ALA A 86 -27.10 -1.76 -5.98
N LYS A 87 -27.39 -0.46 -5.99
CA LYS A 87 -28.76 0.04 -6.01
C LYS A 87 -29.06 0.61 -7.38
N TYR A 88 -30.12 0.12 -8.03
CA TYR A 88 -30.54 0.56 -9.36
C TYR A 88 -32.04 0.88 -9.34
N LYS A 89 -32.38 2.07 -9.84
CA LYS A 89 -33.78 2.56 -9.93
C LYS A 89 -34.55 2.53 -8.61
N GLY A 90 -33.92 3.00 -7.59
CA GLY A 90 -34.60 3.12 -6.34
C GLY A 90 -34.06 2.36 -5.23
#